data_14c3293bd28898abb6a4d66ba7ecf0f9
#
_entry.id   14c3293bd28898abb6a4d66ba7ecf0f9
#
_cell.length_a   1.000
_cell.length_b   1.000
_cell.length_c   1.000
_cell.angle_alpha   90.00
_cell.angle_beta   90.00
_cell.angle_gamma   90.00
#
_symmetry.space_group_name_H-M   'P 1'
#
loop_
_entity.id
_entity.type
_entity.pdbx_description
1 polymer ?
#
loop_
_entity_poly.entity_id
_entity_poly.type
_entity_poly.pdbx_seq_one_letter_code
_entity_poly.pdbx_strand_id
1 'polypeptide(L)'
;MNDRSRFVSRVLLPVTIMFVLSTVGSLGTAADAPWSVPTIVVPYGASEYKYQVVPVDDGIGFERPDFDDSAFAVGDAGFGSREGYCELNNPGDVRTEWPVETDLLVRKTLELPAGTTDVVVYVAVDNDVQVFINGYDISDGLQIHEDCASLDSFSFAVPDSLLQVGTNLLAVRARDRGVLAYLDLEVTRRSRLRLG
;
A
#
# COMPACT_ATOMS: atom_id res chain seq x y z
N MET A 1 8.71 82.09 51.22
CA MET A 1 9.10 83.21 50.32
C MET A 1 9.84 82.60 49.13
N ASN A 2 9.41 82.99 47.96
CA ASN A 2 9.89 82.69 46.61
C ASN A 2 9.39 81.42 45.91
N ASP A 3 8.31 81.66 45.31
CA ASP A 3 7.69 81.04 44.21
C ASP A 3 8.57 81.14 42.92
N ARG A 4 8.80 80.06 42.23
CA ARG A 4 9.22 80.05 40.83
C ARG A 4 8.46 79.02 40.07
N SER A 5 7.38 79.47 39.47
CA SER A 5 6.67 78.78 38.39
C SER A 5 7.63 78.49 37.22
N ARG A 6 7.70 77.18 36.80
CA ARG A 6 8.32 76.80 35.53
C ARG A 6 7.23 76.42 34.56
N PHE A 7 7.05 77.23 33.54
CA PHE A 7 6.30 76.95 32.32
C PHE A 7 6.95 75.78 31.62
N VAL A 8 6.20 74.69 31.39
CA VAL A 8 6.58 73.60 30.53
C VAL A 8 5.80 73.75 29.23
N SER A 9 6.51 74.15 28.18
CA SER A 9 5.98 74.23 26.84
C SER A 9 5.78 72.81 26.29
N ARG A 10 4.54 72.45 25.99
CA ARG A 10 4.22 71.20 25.30
C ARG A 10 4.37 71.39 23.81
N VAL A 11 5.41 70.74 23.23
CA VAL A 11 5.57 70.59 21.79
C VAL A 11 4.68 69.43 21.33
N LEU A 12 3.66 69.75 20.55
CA LEU A 12 2.82 68.75 19.87
C LEU A 12 3.54 68.32 18.59
N LEU A 13 4.01 67.08 18.59
CA LEU A 13 4.48 66.42 17.36
C LEU A 13 3.29 65.83 16.61
N PRO A 14 3.20 66.03 15.26
CA PRO A 14 2.14 65.38 14.47
C PRO A 14 2.44 63.88 14.34
N VAL A 15 1.47 63.06 14.76
CA VAL A 15 1.49 61.62 14.51
C VAL A 15 1.07 61.39 13.07
N THR A 16 2.02 61.07 12.21
CA THR A 16 1.74 60.62 10.86
C THR A 16 1.31 59.16 10.93
N ILE A 17 0.02 58.91 10.73
CA ILE A 17 -0.53 57.54 10.63
C ILE A 17 -0.19 57.01 9.24
N MET A 18 0.78 56.13 9.17
CA MET A 18 1.13 55.42 7.96
C MET A 18 0.17 54.24 7.78
N PHE A 19 -0.79 54.33 6.87
CA PHE A 19 -1.63 53.20 6.48
C PHE A 19 -0.77 52.20 5.70
N VAL A 20 -0.41 51.08 6.36
CA VAL A 20 0.16 49.94 5.66
C VAL A 20 -1.01 49.19 5.04
N LEU A 21 -1.16 49.32 3.71
CA LEU A 21 -2.04 48.43 2.95
C LEU A 21 -1.41 47.02 2.96
N SER A 22 -1.90 46.17 3.84
CA SER A 22 -1.61 44.74 3.81
C SER A 22 -2.37 44.15 2.60
N THR A 23 -1.66 43.86 1.52
CA THR A 23 -2.17 43.00 0.47
C THR A 23 -2.27 41.59 1.07
N VAL A 24 -3.48 41.17 1.44
CA VAL A 24 -3.79 39.79 1.76
C VAL A 24 -3.62 39.04 0.44
N GLY A 25 -2.44 38.45 0.25
CA GLY A 25 -2.23 37.46 -0.78
C GLY A 25 -3.23 36.35 -0.57
N SER A 26 -4.14 36.14 -1.50
CA SER A 26 -5.00 34.98 -1.56
C SER A 26 -4.08 33.75 -1.62
N LEU A 27 -3.93 33.04 -0.49
CA LEU A 27 -3.41 31.69 -0.50
C LEU A 27 -4.43 30.89 -1.31
N GLY A 28 -4.13 30.67 -2.58
CA GLY A 28 -4.86 29.72 -3.40
C GLY A 28 -4.81 28.39 -2.66
N THR A 29 -5.96 27.95 -2.14
CA THR A 29 -6.13 26.58 -1.71
C THR A 29 -5.76 25.74 -2.92
N ALA A 30 -4.67 24.95 -2.81
CA ALA A 30 -4.44 23.89 -3.77
C ALA A 30 -5.75 23.08 -3.80
N ALA A 31 -6.48 23.20 -4.92
CA ALA A 31 -7.65 22.36 -5.11
C ALA A 31 -7.14 20.92 -5.01
N ASP A 32 -7.61 20.18 -4.01
CA ASP A 32 -7.36 18.77 -3.92
C ASP A 32 -7.66 18.17 -5.28
N ALA A 33 -6.64 17.55 -5.89
CA ALA A 33 -6.84 16.92 -7.19
C ALA A 33 -8.03 15.96 -7.03
N PRO A 34 -9.00 15.95 -7.94
CA PRO A 34 -10.19 15.13 -7.79
C PRO A 34 -9.81 13.65 -7.93
N TRP A 35 -9.51 13.03 -6.78
CA TRP A 35 -9.19 11.61 -6.71
C TRP A 35 -10.48 10.81 -6.83
N SER A 36 -10.45 9.76 -7.64
CA SER A 36 -11.53 8.79 -7.66
C SER A 36 -11.58 7.99 -6.35
N VAL A 37 -12.74 7.47 -6.01
CA VAL A 37 -12.89 6.44 -4.96
C VAL A 37 -11.96 5.26 -5.31
N PRO A 38 -11.27 4.64 -4.35
CA PRO A 38 -10.50 3.45 -4.61
C PRO A 38 -11.35 2.37 -5.29
N THR A 39 -10.78 1.73 -6.30
CA THR A 39 -11.41 0.62 -7.03
C THR A 39 -10.63 -0.65 -6.72
N ILE A 40 -11.31 -1.71 -6.33
CA ILE A 40 -10.72 -3.03 -6.14
C ILE A 40 -10.36 -3.60 -7.52
N VAL A 41 -9.10 -3.99 -7.69
CA VAL A 41 -8.58 -4.67 -8.89
C VAL A 41 -8.54 -6.18 -8.67
N VAL A 42 -8.10 -6.60 -7.48
CA VAL A 42 -8.09 -7.99 -7.02
C VAL A 42 -8.74 -8.00 -5.65
N PRO A 43 -9.90 -8.63 -5.45
CA PRO A 43 -10.51 -8.76 -4.14
C PRO A 43 -9.82 -9.87 -3.32
N TYR A 44 -9.95 -9.83 -1.99
CA TYR A 44 -9.68 -11.00 -1.17
C TYR A 44 -10.47 -12.21 -1.68
N GLY A 45 -9.87 -13.39 -1.60
CA GLY A 45 -10.45 -14.61 -2.14
C GLY A 45 -10.51 -14.66 -3.66
N ALA A 46 -9.70 -13.90 -4.38
CA ALA A 46 -9.65 -13.97 -5.83
C ALA A 46 -9.17 -15.34 -6.33
N SER A 47 -9.64 -15.72 -7.52
CA SER A 47 -9.29 -16.99 -8.17
C SER A 47 -8.11 -16.84 -9.14
N GLU A 48 -7.63 -17.97 -9.66
CA GLU A 48 -6.68 -18.05 -10.78
C GLU A 48 -5.30 -17.43 -10.49
N TYR A 49 -4.76 -17.66 -9.30
CA TYR A 49 -3.34 -17.42 -9.05
C TYR A 49 -2.50 -18.58 -9.59
N LYS A 50 -1.39 -18.29 -10.23
CA LYS A 50 -0.33 -19.27 -10.42
C LYS A 50 0.46 -19.37 -9.12
N TYR A 51 0.71 -20.59 -8.64
CA TYR A 51 1.41 -20.78 -7.38
C TYR A 51 2.31 -22.02 -7.39
N GLN A 52 3.31 -22.00 -6.53
CA GLN A 52 4.15 -23.15 -6.23
C GLN A 52 4.56 -23.13 -4.75
N VAL A 53 4.45 -24.27 -4.09
CA VAL A 53 5.01 -24.49 -2.77
C VAL A 53 6.44 -24.98 -2.94
N VAL A 54 7.38 -24.38 -2.22
CA VAL A 54 8.80 -24.70 -2.29
C VAL A 54 9.40 -24.80 -0.89
N PRO A 55 10.57 -25.46 -0.73
CA PRO A 55 11.34 -25.37 0.51
C PRO A 55 11.66 -23.90 0.85
N VAL A 56 11.82 -23.61 2.14
CA VAL A 56 12.21 -22.27 2.60
C VAL A 56 13.49 -21.79 1.89
N ASP A 57 13.47 -20.54 1.43
CA ASP A 57 14.55 -19.88 0.68
C ASP A 57 14.80 -20.42 -0.74
N ASP A 58 13.93 -21.27 -1.27
CA ASP A 58 13.96 -21.69 -2.67
C ASP A 58 13.13 -20.74 -3.57
N GLY A 59 13.15 -20.94 -4.87
CA GLY A 59 12.34 -20.16 -5.82
C GLY A 59 12.93 -18.82 -6.21
N ILE A 60 14.23 -18.75 -6.48
CA ILE A 60 14.91 -17.54 -6.95
C ILE A 60 14.41 -17.14 -8.34
N GLY A 61 14.09 -15.85 -8.52
CA GLY A 61 13.74 -15.25 -9.82
C GLY A 61 12.27 -15.38 -10.21
N PHE A 62 11.43 -16.00 -9.38
CA PHE A 62 9.98 -16.16 -9.66
C PHE A 62 9.24 -14.81 -9.78
N GLU A 63 9.79 -13.76 -9.20
CA GLU A 63 9.24 -12.40 -9.21
C GLU A 63 9.41 -11.70 -10.57
N ARG A 64 10.26 -12.22 -11.44
CA ARG A 64 10.59 -11.59 -12.72
C ARG A 64 9.47 -11.80 -13.75
N PRO A 65 9.16 -10.78 -14.58
CA PRO A 65 8.14 -10.92 -15.64
C PRO A 65 8.45 -12.00 -16.69
N ASP A 66 9.74 -12.26 -16.94
CA ASP A 66 10.21 -13.25 -17.91
C ASP A 66 10.42 -14.66 -17.34
N PHE A 67 10.07 -14.88 -16.06
CA PHE A 67 10.16 -16.20 -15.44
C PHE A 67 9.15 -17.18 -16.05
N ASP A 68 9.60 -18.39 -16.36
CA ASP A 68 8.73 -19.46 -16.87
C ASP A 68 7.94 -20.11 -15.73
N ASP A 69 6.70 -19.69 -15.57
CA ASP A 69 5.76 -20.21 -14.58
C ASP A 69 4.81 -21.30 -15.15
N SER A 70 5.17 -21.92 -16.24
CA SER A 70 4.35 -22.97 -16.87
C SER A 70 4.18 -24.21 -15.97
N ALA A 71 5.12 -24.44 -15.06
CA ALA A 71 5.07 -25.54 -14.09
C ALA A 71 4.29 -25.18 -12.80
N PHE A 72 3.88 -23.92 -12.62
CA PHE A 72 3.08 -23.52 -11.47
C PHE A 72 1.68 -24.09 -11.58
N ALA A 73 1.13 -24.52 -10.44
CA ALA A 73 -0.28 -24.87 -10.34
C ALA A 73 -1.15 -23.60 -10.40
N VAL A 74 -2.45 -23.79 -10.61
CA VAL A 74 -3.45 -22.71 -10.50
C VAL A 74 -4.29 -22.95 -9.25
N GLY A 75 -4.49 -21.92 -8.44
CA GLY A 75 -5.27 -21.98 -7.21
C GLY A 75 -5.98 -20.67 -6.91
N ASP A 76 -6.85 -20.71 -5.92
CA ASP A 76 -7.65 -19.59 -5.45
C ASP A 76 -7.16 -19.17 -4.06
N ALA A 77 -7.12 -17.87 -3.80
CA ALA A 77 -6.86 -17.33 -2.47
C ALA A 77 -8.11 -17.55 -1.56
N GLY A 78 -8.05 -17.74 -0.20
CA GLY A 78 -6.79 -17.82 0.58
C GLY A 78 -6.07 -19.17 0.47
N PHE A 79 -4.80 -19.04 0.43
CA PHE A 79 -3.92 -20.19 0.57
C PHE A 79 -3.64 -20.43 2.06
N GLY A 80 -3.57 -21.68 2.50
CA GLY A 80 -3.23 -21.92 3.91
C GLY A 80 -3.53 -23.31 4.42
N SER A 81 -3.38 -23.48 5.73
CA SER A 81 -3.82 -24.66 6.46
C SER A 81 -5.28 -24.50 6.91
N ARG A 82 -6.08 -25.55 6.76
CA ARG A 82 -7.54 -25.51 7.00
C ARG A 82 -7.94 -25.75 8.45
N GLU A 83 -7.02 -26.09 9.29
CA GLU A 83 -7.27 -26.43 10.68
C GLU A 83 -6.41 -25.57 11.60
N GLY A 84 -7.03 -24.94 12.57
CA GLY A 84 -6.29 -24.12 13.52
C GLY A 84 -7.19 -23.27 14.41
N TYR A 85 -6.55 -22.47 15.22
CA TYR A 85 -7.20 -21.55 16.17
C TYR A 85 -7.34 -20.14 15.60
N CYS A 86 -6.71 -19.83 14.46
CA CYS A 86 -6.83 -18.53 13.80
C CYS A 86 -8.11 -18.46 12.97
N GLU A 87 -8.74 -17.28 12.95
CA GLU A 87 -10.05 -17.07 12.34
C GLU A 87 -10.08 -17.45 10.85
N LEU A 88 -9.03 -17.06 10.10
CA LEU A 88 -8.96 -17.30 8.66
C LEU A 88 -8.52 -18.73 8.30
N ASN A 89 -8.00 -19.52 9.26
CA ASN A 89 -7.60 -20.91 9.02
C ASN A 89 -8.78 -21.87 9.20
N ASN A 90 -9.74 -21.78 8.31
CA ASN A 90 -10.94 -22.60 8.30
C ASN A 90 -11.33 -23.03 6.88
N PRO A 91 -12.15 -24.08 6.69
CA PRO A 91 -12.53 -24.58 5.36
C PRO A 91 -13.32 -23.58 4.48
N GLY A 92 -13.86 -22.48 5.05
CA GLY A 92 -14.58 -21.45 4.30
C GLY A 92 -13.65 -20.44 3.64
N ASP A 93 -12.57 -20.08 4.34
CA ASP A 93 -11.61 -19.06 3.89
C ASP A 93 -10.41 -19.68 3.16
N VAL A 94 -9.91 -20.86 3.59
CA VAL A 94 -8.82 -21.57 2.91
C VAL A 94 -9.37 -22.36 1.71
N ARG A 95 -9.08 -21.93 0.50
CA ARG A 95 -9.49 -22.57 -0.75
C ARG A 95 -8.39 -23.42 -1.36
N THR A 96 -7.14 -22.98 -1.24
CA THR A 96 -5.96 -23.71 -1.72
C THR A 96 -5.08 -24.06 -0.55
N GLU A 97 -4.71 -25.33 -0.45
CA GLU A 97 -3.89 -25.82 0.64
C GLU A 97 -2.42 -25.38 0.48
N TRP A 98 -1.87 -24.83 1.54
CA TRP A 98 -0.45 -24.45 1.64
C TRP A 98 0.11 -25.06 2.92
N PRO A 99 1.04 -26.04 2.80
CA PRO A 99 1.66 -26.71 3.93
C PRO A 99 2.53 -25.76 4.78
N VAL A 100 2.48 -25.97 6.08
CA VAL A 100 3.35 -25.26 7.05
C VAL A 100 4.83 -25.55 6.81
N GLU A 101 5.72 -24.68 7.36
CA GLU A 101 7.19 -24.78 7.25
C GLU A 101 7.71 -24.73 5.81
N THR A 102 7.00 -24.04 4.91
CA THR A 102 7.39 -23.87 3.50
C THR A 102 7.26 -22.42 3.03
N ASP A 103 7.86 -22.10 1.89
CA ASP A 103 7.57 -20.90 1.14
C ASP A 103 6.47 -21.18 0.10
N LEU A 104 5.56 -20.23 -0.05
CA LEU A 104 4.58 -20.18 -1.12
C LEU A 104 4.94 -19.04 -2.08
N LEU A 105 5.15 -19.40 -3.34
CA LEU A 105 5.37 -18.45 -4.43
C LEU A 105 4.07 -18.25 -5.19
N VAL A 106 3.59 -17.03 -5.28
CA VAL A 106 2.33 -16.69 -5.95
C VAL A 106 2.57 -15.64 -7.02
N ARG A 107 1.91 -15.79 -8.16
CA ARG A 107 1.96 -14.84 -9.27
C ARG A 107 0.56 -14.54 -9.78
N LYS A 108 0.28 -13.27 -10.05
CA LYS A 108 -0.99 -12.82 -10.61
C LYS A 108 -0.80 -11.66 -11.57
N THR A 109 -1.43 -11.76 -12.72
CA THR A 109 -1.49 -10.66 -13.69
C THR A 109 -2.53 -9.64 -13.26
N LEU A 110 -2.14 -8.35 -13.31
CA LEU A 110 -3.01 -7.20 -13.06
C LEU A 110 -3.19 -6.43 -14.35
N GLU A 111 -4.42 -6.13 -14.76
CA GLU A 111 -4.71 -5.26 -15.89
C GLU A 111 -5.04 -3.85 -15.39
N LEU A 112 -4.14 -2.91 -15.64
CA LEU A 112 -4.26 -1.54 -15.15
C LEU A 112 -4.51 -0.56 -16.31
N PRO A 113 -5.63 0.19 -16.30
CA PRO A 113 -5.93 1.17 -17.34
C PRO A 113 -5.01 2.40 -17.25
N ALA A 114 -4.94 3.15 -18.34
CA ALA A 114 -4.22 4.42 -18.36
C ALA A 114 -4.73 5.40 -17.30
N GLY A 115 -3.82 6.10 -16.63
CA GLY A 115 -4.14 7.04 -15.56
C GLY A 115 -4.36 6.38 -14.19
N THR A 116 -4.05 5.08 -14.05
CA THR A 116 -3.98 4.42 -12.75
C THR A 116 -2.91 5.06 -11.88
N THR A 117 -3.25 5.32 -10.61
CA THR A 117 -2.36 5.83 -9.56
C THR A 117 -2.73 5.19 -8.22
N ASP A 118 -1.90 5.44 -7.21
CA ASP A 118 -2.18 5.02 -5.82
C ASP A 118 -2.60 3.55 -5.73
N VAL A 119 -1.85 2.67 -6.39
CA VAL A 119 -2.03 1.23 -6.25
C VAL A 119 -1.50 0.81 -4.88
N VAL A 120 -2.31 0.06 -4.15
CA VAL A 120 -1.95 -0.51 -2.84
C VAL A 120 -2.24 -2.00 -2.86
N VAL A 121 -1.27 -2.78 -2.39
CA VAL A 121 -1.42 -4.22 -2.14
C VAL A 121 -1.63 -4.42 -0.65
N TYR A 122 -2.79 -4.92 -0.26
CA TYR A 122 -3.11 -5.35 1.10
C TYR A 122 -2.88 -6.85 1.21
N VAL A 123 -2.34 -7.28 2.34
CA VAL A 123 -1.95 -8.68 2.55
C VAL A 123 -2.49 -9.15 3.88
N ALA A 124 -3.20 -10.28 3.86
CA ALA A 124 -3.49 -11.09 5.03
C ALA A 124 -2.49 -12.25 5.03
N VAL A 125 -1.62 -12.35 6.02
CA VAL A 125 -0.56 -13.37 6.06
C VAL A 125 -0.30 -13.90 7.47
N ASP A 126 0.06 -15.15 7.55
CA ASP A 126 0.69 -15.86 8.65
C ASP A 126 1.74 -16.82 8.03
N ASN A 127 3.09 -16.61 8.14
CA ASN A 127 3.76 -15.60 8.97
C ASN A 127 4.31 -14.42 8.13
N ASP A 128 5.30 -14.65 7.24
CA ASP A 128 6.09 -13.58 6.62
C ASP A 128 5.70 -13.38 5.16
N VAL A 129 5.94 -12.18 4.63
CA VAL A 129 5.64 -11.86 3.23
C VAL A 129 6.67 -10.96 2.58
N GLN A 130 6.92 -11.18 1.30
CA GLN A 130 7.66 -10.28 0.42
C GLN A 130 6.86 -10.07 -0.87
N VAL A 131 6.69 -8.82 -1.28
CA VAL A 131 5.81 -8.44 -2.38
C VAL A 131 6.59 -7.73 -3.48
N PHE A 132 6.31 -8.11 -4.72
CA PHE A 132 6.97 -7.58 -5.91
C PHE A 132 5.95 -7.10 -6.93
N ILE A 133 6.25 -6.00 -7.61
CA ILE A 133 5.53 -5.53 -8.79
C ILE A 133 6.51 -5.44 -9.96
N ASN A 134 6.21 -6.13 -11.06
CA ASN A 134 7.03 -6.17 -12.27
C ASN A 134 8.51 -6.52 -12.00
N GLY A 135 8.76 -7.37 -11.00
CA GLY A 135 10.09 -7.81 -10.58
C GLY A 135 10.77 -6.92 -9.56
N TYR A 136 10.15 -5.82 -9.15
CA TYR A 136 10.70 -4.89 -8.15
C TYR A 136 10.07 -5.15 -6.78
N ASP A 137 10.92 -5.34 -5.78
CA ASP A 137 10.50 -5.47 -4.38
C ASP A 137 9.88 -4.15 -3.89
N ILE A 138 8.64 -4.19 -3.43
CA ILE A 138 7.92 -3.05 -2.86
C ILE A 138 7.74 -3.15 -1.34
N SER A 139 8.18 -4.25 -0.75
CA SER A 139 8.08 -4.53 0.68
C SER A 139 9.35 -4.24 1.47
N ASP A 140 10.46 -3.88 0.79
CA ASP A 140 11.78 -3.67 1.41
C ASP A 140 12.28 -4.95 2.12
N GLY A 141 12.24 -6.08 1.40
CA GLY A 141 12.60 -7.40 1.89
C GLY A 141 11.44 -8.16 2.51
N LEU A 142 11.77 -9.28 3.15
CA LEU A 142 10.81 -10.13 3.83
C LEU A 142 10.30 -9.43 5.10
N GLN A 143 9.00 -9.16 5.16
CA GLN A 143 8.33 -8.57 6.31
C GLN A 143 7.86 -9.68 7.26
N ILE A 144 8.14 -9.53 8.55
CA ILE A 144 7.91 -10.55 9.58
C ILE A 144 6.59 -10.27 10.29
N HIS A 145 5.75 -11.31 10.42
CA HIS A 145 4.50 -11.29 11.16
C HIS A 145 4.43 -12.49 12.12
N GLU A 146 4.06 -12.26 13.36
CA GLU A 146 4.10 -13.30 14.44
C GLU A 146 2.73 -13.77 14.92
N ASP A 147 1.66 -13.08 14.52
CA ASP A 147 0.29 -13.36 14.97
C ASP A 147 -0.53 -14.03 13.86
N CYS A 148 -1.73 -14.49 14.22
CA CYS A 148 -2.71 -14.95 13.24
C CYS A 148 -2.92 -13.97 12.10
N ALA A 149 -3.06 -14.47 10.89
CA ALA A 149 -3.43 -13.64 9.75
C ALA A 149 -4.70 -12.85 10.04
N SER A 150 -4.67 -11.57 9.72
CA SER A 150 -5.84 -10.69 9.67
C SER A 150 -5.88 -9.96 8.34
N LEU A 151 -7.05 -9.54 7.89
CA LEU A 151 -7.13 -8.66 6.71
C LEU A 151 -6.25 -7.44 6.98
N ASP A 152 -5.49 -7.04 5.98
CA ASP A 152 -4.57 -5.90 6.06
C ASP A 152 -3.46 -6.04 7.14
N SER A 153 -2.96 -7.28 7.41
CA SER A 153 -1.76 -7.49 8.23
C SER A 153 -0.62 -6.60 7.77
N PHE A 154 -0.50 -6.43 6.44
CA PHE A 154 0.37 -5.45 5.80
C PHE A 154 -0.35 -4.70 4.68
N SER A 155 0.18 -3.50 4.36
CA SER A 155 -0.19 -2.76 3.16
C SER A 155 1.04 -2.13 2.52
N PHE A 156 1.18 -2.32 1.20
CA PHE A 156 2.32 -1.84 0.43
C PHE A 156 1.85 -0.90 -0.68
N ALA A 157 2.26 0.36 -0.62
CA ALA A 157 2.02 1.31 -1.70
C ALA A 157 2.95 1.02 -2.86
N VAL A 158 2.39 0.90 -4.06
CA VAL A 158 3.18 0.69 -5.29
C VAL A 158 3.62 2.03 -5.85
N PRO A 159 4.93 2.29 -6.02
CA PRO A 159 5.38 3.48 -6.71
C PRO A 159 4.82 3.56 -8.14
N ASP A 160 4.20 4.69 -8.53
CA ASP A 160 3.63 4.88 -9.87
C ASP A 160 4.64 4.62 -11.00
N SER A 161 5.92 4.85 -10.74
CA SER A 161 7.01 4.60 -11.70
C SER A 161 7.22 3.13 -12.05
N LEU A 162 6.73 2.20 -11.23
CA LEU A 162 6.79 0.76 -11.48
C LEU A 162 5.58 0.25 -12.26
N LEU A 163 4.53 1.05 -12.39
CA LEU A 163 3.29 0.67 -13.04
C LEU A 163 3.36 0.84 -14.57
N GLN A 164 2.74 -0.08 -15.28
CA GLN A 164 2.58 -0.05 -16.74
C GLN A 164 1.10 0.05 -17.08
N VAL A 165 0.78 0.71 -18.20
CA VAL A 165 -0.58 0.65 -18.78
C VAL A 165 -0.78 -0.74 -19.38
N GLY A 166 -1.87 -1.39 -19.02
CA GLY A 166 -2.14 -2.79 -19.39
C GLY A 166 -1.60 -3.76 -18.36
N THR A 167 -0.87 -4.74 -18.81
CA THR A 167 -0.43 -5.91 -18.05
C THR A 167 0.70 -5.57 -17.07
N ASN A 168 0.48 -5.86 -15.78
CA ASN A 168 1.49 -5.82 -14.72
C ASN A 168 1.54 -7.18 -14.01
N LEU A 169 2.66 -7.50 -13.42
CA LEU A 169 2.84 -8.71 -12.64
C LEU A 169 2.89 -8.37 -11.15
N LEU A 170 1.97 -8.94 -10.37
CA LEU A 170 2.10 -9.08 -8.91
C LEU A 170 2.73 -10.44 -8.63
N ALA A 171 3.85 -10.47 -7.91
CA ALA A 171 4.45 -11.69 -7.39
C ALA A 171 4.64 -11.57 -5.88
N VAL A 172 4.37 -12.64 -5.16
CA VAL A 172 4.43 -12.67 -3.70
C VAL A 172 5.10 -13.94 -3.24
N ARG A 173 6.07 -13.81 -2.34
CA ARG A 173 6.57 -14.89 -1.52
C ARG A 173 5.94 -14.77 -0.15
N ALA A 174 5.23 -15.81 0.29
CA ALA A 174 4.83 -15.96 1.67
C ALA A 174 5.64 -17.08 2.30
N ARG A 175 5.96 -16.96 3.58
CA ARG A 175 6.70 -17.97 4.37
C ARG A 175 5.91 -18.32 5.60
N ASP A 176 5.75 -19.61 5.81
CA ASP A 176 5.31 -20.14 7.09
C ASP A 176 6.50 -20.67 7.88
N ARG A 177 6.52 -20.37 9.20
CA ARG A 177 7.57 -20.78 10.13
C ARG A 177 7.11 -21.87 11.12
N GLY A 178 5.91 -22.37 10.92
CA GLY A 178 5.46 -23.59 11.57
C GLY A 178 4.13 -23.60 12.22
N VAL A 179 3.11 -23.93 12.31
CA VAL A 179 1.83 -24.22 12.96
C VAL A 179 0.65 -23.93 12.05
N LEU A 180 0.51 -22.68 11.58
CA LEU A 180 -0.59 -22.25 10.72
C LEU A 180 -0.05 -21.38 9.59
N ALA A 181 -0.44 -21.71 8.37
CA ALA A 181 -0.10 -20.93 7.18
C ALA A 181 -1.33 -20.23 6.64
N TYR A 182 -1.23 -18.95 6.25
CA TYR A 182 -2.28 -18.23 5.54
C TYR A 182 -1.72 -17.15 4.64
N LEU A 183 -2.30 -17.00 3.44
CA LEU A 183 -2.06 -15.89 2.53
C LEU A 183 -3.32 -15.58 1.74
N ASP A 184 -3.71 -14.30 1.76
CA ASP A 184 -4.67 -13.72 0.84
C ASP A 184 -4.28 -12.27 0.49
N LEU A 185 -4.78 -11.75 -0.61
CA LEU A 185 -4.37 -10.46 -1.16
C LEU A 185 -5.56 -9.67 -1.68
N GLU A 186 -5.57 -8.37 -1.39
CA GLU A 186 -6.42 -7.40 -2.09
C GLU A 186 -5.53 -6.35 -2.77
N VAL A 187 -5.88 -5.97 -3.99
CA VAL A 187 -5.23 -4.87 -4.71
C VAL A 187 -6.25 -3.80 -5.02
N THR A 188 -5.99 -2.58 -4.61
CA THR A 188 -6.79 -1.41 -4.94
C THR A 188 -6.00 -0.43 -5.80
N ARG A 189 -6.70 0.44 -6.51
CA ARG A 189 -6.14 1.55 -7.28
C ARG A 189 -7.02 2.78 -7.24
N ARG A 190 -6.45 3.92 -7.56
CA ARG A 190 -7.19 5.13 -7.93
C ARG A 190 -6.95 5.48 -9.39
N SER A 191 -7.73 6.40 -9.92
CA SER A 191 -7.54 6.96 -11.25
C SER A 191 -7.60 8.49 -11.16
N ARG A 192 -6.78 9.18 -11.93
CA ARG A 192 -6.93 10.62 -12.10
C ARG A 192 -8.23 10.90 -12.85
N LEU A 193 -9.10 11.70 -12.27
CA LEU A 193 -10.28 12.19 -12.99
C LEU A 193 -9.79 13.12 -14.10
N ARG A 194 -10.13 12.83 -15.36
CA ARG A 194 -9.93 13.80 -16.45
C ARG A 194 -10.97 14.90 -16.24
N LEU A 195 -10.49 16.10 -15.96
CA LEU A 195 -11.33 17.28 -16.09
C LEU A 195 -11.54 17.49 -17.60
N GLY A 196 -12.77 17.26 -18.09
CA GLY A 196 -13.16 17.49 -19.47
C GLY A 196 -13.23 18.98 -19.80
#